data_078bb5a67e6b0ede61c9d149af41ae50
#
_entry.id   078bb5a67e6b0ede61c9d149af41ae50
#
_cell.length_a   1.000
_cell.length_b   1.000
_cell.length_c   1.000
_cell.angle_alpha   90.00
_cell.angle_beta   90.00
_cell.angle_gamma   90.00
#
_symmetry.space_group_name_H-M   'P 1'
#
loop_
_entity.id
_entity.type
_entity.pdbx_description
1 polymer ?
#
loop_
_entity_poly.entity_id
_entity_poly.type
_entity_poly.pdbx_seq_one_letter_code
_entity_poly.pdbx_strand_id
1 'polypeptide(L)'
;MRIAPKCEGKLCDRIIKVKWSIHTFNSTINSLWLEKGSPFVVKDFSSYVYPLKTRNPQYKIKAVIAIRVENEVIKEEYDEIVTLNSPPFITDHNSGCFVTPNEGYAVETIFNVTCLGWNDEDEPLKYEFRYNASDGLIINYPNVETGKNTLSTNLPVGNKADNFDLRVDVYVKDSLGDLTISSVAVKVGREFFSDQPNCRRSYRQNCQTC
;
A
#
# COMPACT_ATOMS: atom_id res chain seq x y z
N MET A 1 11.52 -7.90 7.68
CA MET A 1 12.75 -7.22 8.15
C MET A 1 13.94 -8.18 8.10
N ARG A 2 15.08 -7.72 7.66
CA ARG A 2 16.34 -8.48 7.66
C ARG A 2 17.26 -7.94 8.75
N ILE A 3 17.61 -8.79 9.71
CA ILE A 3 18.57 -8.45 10.74
C ILE A 3 19.92 -9.01 10.30
N ALA A 4 20.90 -8.15 10.12
CA ALA A 4 22.25 -8.54 9.76
C ALA A 4 23.21 -7.94 10.80
N PRO A 5 23.55 -8.67 11.85
CA PRO A 5 24.48 -8.18 12.85
C PRO A 5 25.85 -7.95 12.21
N LYS A 6 26.48 -6.86 12.57
CA LYS A 6 27.86 -6.54 12.18
C LYS A 6 28.67 -6.41 13.45
N CYS A 7 29.74 -7.14 13.53
CA CYS A 7 30.69 -6.98 14.61
C CYS A 7 31.98 -6.35 14.08
N GLU A 8 32.49 -5.37 14.79
CA GLU A 8 33.75 -4.71 14.45
C GLU A 8 34.68 -4.74 15.67
N GLY A 9 35.92 -5.09 15.43
CA GLY A 9 36.98 -5.05 16.45
C GLY A 9 37.44 -6.43 16.94
N LYS A 10 38.46 -6.39 17.83
CA LYS A 10 39.20 -7.58 18.30
C LYS A 10 38.40 -8.56 19.15
N LEU A 11 37.21 -8.16 19.61
CA LEU A 11 36.38 -9.02 20.45
C LEU A 11 35.45 -9.92 19.65
N CYS A 12 35.30 -9.69 18.34
CA CYS A 12 34.43 -10.46 17.47
C CYS A 12 34.76 -11.96 17.45
N ASP A 13 36.07 -12.28 17.46
CA ASP A 13 36.53 -13.67 17.47
C ASP A 13 36.24 -14.42 18.80
N ARG A 14 35.85 -13.68 19.84
CA ARG A 14 35.54 -14.22 21.15
C ARG A 14 34.07 -14.48 21.37
N ILE A 15 33.21 -14.09 20.40
CA ILE A 15 31.75 -14.33 20.49
C ILE A 15 31.49 -15.81 20.31
N ILE A 16 30.83 -16.41 21.30
CA ILE A 16 30.47 -17.82 21.28
C ILE A 16 29.06 -18.00 20.69
N LYS A 17 28.14 -17.05 21.00
CA LYS A 17 26.73 -17.20 20.73
C LYS A 17 26.01 -15.85 20.77
N VAL A 18 25.11 -15.63 19.83
CA VAL A 18 24.17 -14.51 19.85
C VAL A 18 22.77 -15.08 19.89
N LYS A 19 22.00 -14.69 20.91
CA LYS A 19 20.58 -15.05 21.04
C LYS A 19 19.75 -13.82 20.75
N TRP A 20 18.89 -13.93 19.75
CA TRP A 20 17.97 -12.86 19.35
C TRP A 20 16.57 -13.14 19.89
N SER A 21 15.88 -12.08 20.29
CA SER A 21 14.44 -12.12 20.54
C SER A 21 13.78 -10.86 19.99
N ILE A 22 12.54 -10.98 19.56
CA ILE A 22 11.74 -9.89 19.03
C ILE A 22 10.52 -9.75 19.92
N HIS A 23 10.28 -8.52 20.36
CA HIS A 23 9.18 -8.18 21.25
C HIS A 23 8.28 -7.18 20.55
N THR A 24 6.98 -7.27 20.79
CA THR A 24 5.99 -6.32 20.32
C THR A 24 5.48 -5.48 21.46
N PHE A 25 5.23 -4.22 21.20
CA PHE A 25 4.59 -3.34 22.18
C PHE A 25 3.12 -3.73 22.36
N ASN A 26 2.68 -3.92 23.60
CA ASN A 26 1.28 -4.12 23.91
C ASN A 26 0.71 -2.84 24.54
N SER A 27 0.02 -2.05 23.71
CA SER A 27 -0.62 -0.80 24.13
C SER A 27 -1.74 -0.98 25.17
N THR A 28 -2.32 -2.19 25.24
CA THR A 28 -3.42 -2.50 26.15
C THR A 28 -2.96 -2.67 27.60
N ILE A 29 -1.69 -2.99 27.83
CA ILE A 29 -1.10 -3.25 29.16
C ILE A 29 0.02 -2.23 29.43
N ASN A 30 -0.15 -0.99 29.06
CA ASN A 30 0.79 0.10 29.27
C ASN A 30 2.23 -0.35 29.55
N SER A 31 3.04 -0.47 28.50
CA SER A 31 4.49 -0.68 28.54
C SER A 31 5.05 -2.12 28.60
N LEU A 32 4.25 -3.15 28.45
CA LEU A 32 4.80 -4.51 28.41
C LEU A 32 5.24 -4.91 27.01
N TRP A 33 6.53 -5.20 26.85
CA TRP A 33 7.07 -5.81 25.64
C TRP A 33 6.88 -7.32 25.70
N LEU A 34 6.04 -7.87 24.81
CA LEU A 34 5.79 -9.31 24.74
C LEU A 34 6.73 -9.95 23.72
N GLU A 35 7.45 -10.97 24.14
CA GLU A 35 8.27 -11.77 23.24
C GLU A 35 7.41 -12.47 22.19
N LYS A 36 7.75 -12.32 20.93
CA LYS A 36 7.04 -12.89 19.80
C LYS A 36 7.83 -14.06 19.23
N GLY A 37 7.29 -15.27 19.43
CA GLY A 37 7.92 -16.49 18.97
C GLY A 37 9.07 -16.96 19.86
N SER A 38 9.67 -18.07 19.50
CA SER A 38 10.83 -18.58 20.23
C SER A 38 12.08 -17.78 19.87
N PRO A 39 12.93 -17.45 20.86
CA PRO A 39 14.21 -16.83 20.58
C PRO A 39 15.04 -17.72 19.64
N PHE A 40 15.66 -17.14 18.66
CA PHE A 40 16.55 -17.84 17.76
C PHE A 40 18.02 -17.56 18.09
N VAL A 41 18.83 -18.57 17.86
CA VAL A 41 20.27 -18.53 18.15
C VAL A 41 21.02 -18.59 16.84
N VAL A 42 21.89 -17.61 16.63
CA VAL A 42 22.80 -17.56 15.49
C VAL A 42 24.21 -17.82 16.02
N LYS A 43 24.90 -18.83 15.46
CA LYS A 43 26.29 -19.14 15.84
C LYS A 43 27.29 -18.27 15.09
N ASP A 44 26.91 -17.77 13.96
CA ASP A 44 27.65 -16.88 13.11
C ASP A 44 26.82 -15.62 12.82
N PHE A 45 27.44 -14.60 12.29
CA PHE A 45 26.79 -13.32 11.95
C PHE A 45 25.93 -13.42 10.69
N SER A 46 25.28 -14.57 10.46
CA SER A 46 24.37 -14.74 9.34
C SER A 46 23.14 -13.84 9.49
N SER A 47 22.67 -13.31 8.38
CA SER A 47 21.45 -12.49 8.38
C SER A 47 20.22 -13.36 8.57
N TYR A 48 19.31 -12.91 9.40
CA TYR A 48 18.01 -13.53 9.60
C TYR A 48 16.88 -12.67 9.09
N VAL A 49 15.92 -13.29 8.37
CA VAL A 49 14.73 -12.60 7.88
C VAL A 49 13.55 -12.97 8.78
N TYR A 50 13.01 -12.00 9.49
CA TYR A 50 11.84 -12.19 10.34
C TYR A 50 10.61 -11.55 9.70
N PRO A 51 9.49 -12.30 9.52
CA PRO A 51 8.26 -11.76 8.97
C PRO A 51 7.55 -10.89 10.01
N LEU A 52 7.83 -9.60 10.01
CA LEU A 52 7.12 -8.65 10.86
C LEU A 52 5.76 -8.34 10.24
N LYS A 53 4.74 -8.23 11.09
CA LYS A 53 3.40 -7.83 10.66
C LYS A 53 3.28 -6.32 10.77
N THR A 54 2.85 -5.68 9.71
CA THR A 54 2.74 -4.22 9.58
C THR A 54 1.74 -3.54 10.52
N ARG A 55 0.88 -4.29 11.21
CA ARG A 55 -0.10 -3.73 12.17
C ARG A 55 0.46 -3.42 13.55
N ASN A 56 1.74 -3.67 13.80
CA ASN A 56 2.41 -3.28 15.03
C ASN A 56 3.62 -2.42 14.64
N PRO A 57 3.52 -1.10 14.67
CA PRO A 57 4.57 -0.23 14.16
C PRO A 57 5.86 -0.31 14.95
N GLN A 58 5.82 -0.77 16.21
CA GLN A 58 7.02 -0.80 17.05
C GLN A 58 7.39 -2.22 17.47
N TYR A 59 8.66 -2.54 17.28
CA TYR A 59 9.29 -3.77 17.69
C TYR A 59 10.55 -3.47 18.50
N LYS A 60 10.74 -4.19 19.60
CA LYS A 60 11.98 -4.19 20.33
C LYS A 60 12.79 -5.42 19.95
N ILE A 61 13.96 -5.21 19.37
CA ILE A 61 14.89 -6.27 19.03
C ILE A 61 15.91 -6.36 20.14
N LYS A 62 16.00 -7.52 20.77
CA LYS A 62 16.95 -7.78 21.83
C LYS A 62 17.99 -8.81 21.39
N ALA A 63 19.26 -8.51 21.59
CA ALA A 63 20.38 -9.42 21.39
C ALA A 63 21.06 -9.71 22.72
N VAL A 64 21.25 -10.98 23.03
CA VAL A 64 22.09 -11.42 24.15
C VAL A 64 23.32 -12.08 23.56
N ILE A 65 24.46 -11.44 23.76
CA ILE A 65 25.76 -11.88 23.23
C ILE A 65 26.54 -12.56 24.33
N ALA A 66 26.95 -13.80 24.09
CA ALA A 66 27.86 -14.51 24.97
C ALA A 66 29.29 -14.44 24.43
N ILE A 67 30.17 -13.89 25.23
CA ILE A 67 31.59 -13.65 24.87
C ILE A 67 32.45 -14.46 25.83
N ARG A 68 33.49 -15.12 25.29
CA ARG A 68 34.49 -15.80 26.12
C ARG A 68 35.65 -14.85 26.42
N VAL A 69 35.87 -14.60 27.71
CA VAL A 69 37.01 -13.81 28.18
C VAL A 69 37.80 -14.73 29.13
N GLU A 70 38.97 -15.14 28.71
CA GLU A 70 39.81 -16.13 29.43
C GLU A 70 39.02 -17.44 29.67
N ASN A 71 38.70 -17.77 30.91
CA ASN A 71 37.96 -18.96 31.28
C ASN A 71 36.50 -18.70 31.65
N GLU A 72 36.03 -17.47 31.50
CA GLU A 72 34.68 -17.06 31.84
C GLU A 72 33.85 -16.73 30.61
N VAL A 73 32.53 -16.89 30.74
CA VAL A 73 31.56 -16.49 29.73
C VAL A 73 30.76 -15.32 30.25
N ILE A 74 31.00 -14.17 29.66
CA ILE A 74 30.30 -12.93 29.96
C ILE A 74 29.12 -12.81 29.00
N LYS A 75 27.95 -12.36 29.50
CA LYS A 75 26.78 -12.08 28.69
C LYS A 75 26.52 -10.59 28.69
N GLU A 76 26.42 -10.03 27.48
CA GLU A 76 26.05 -8.65 27.23
C GLU A 76 24.67 -8.60 26.56
N GLU A 77 23.84 -7.66 26.97
CA GLU A 77 22.51 -7.46 26.42
C GLU A 77 22.43 -6.11 25.69
N TYR A 78 21.89 -6.16 24.50
CA TYR A 78 21.63 -4.99 23.67
C TYR A 78 20.18 -5.03 23.22
N ASP A 79 19.51 -3.88 23.22
CA ASP A 79 18.18 -3.77 22.67
C ASP A 79 18.01 -2.48 21.86
N GLU A 80 17.16 -2.57 20.84
CA GLU A 80 16.86 -1.46 19.95
C GLU A 80 15.37 -1.50 19.63
N ILE A 81 14.73 -0.32 19.62
CA ILE A 81 13.36 -0.17 19.19
C ILE A 81 13.36 0.23 17.71
N VAL A 82 12.73 -0.61 16.91
CA VAL A 82 12.54 -0.38 15.47
C VAL A 82 11.08 -0.04 15.23
N THR A 83 10.83 1.13 14.66
CA THR A 83 9.53 1.50 14.15
C THR A 83 9.44 1.07 12.69
N LEU A 84 8.38 0.35 12.35
CA LEU A 84 8.08 -0.01 10.97
C LEU A 84 7.07 0.97 10.42
N ASN A 85 7.23 1.30 9.16
CA ASN A 85 6.19 1.98 8.42
C ASN A 85 4.94 1.08 8.31
N SER A 86 3.75 1.67 8.38
CA SER A 86 2.48 1.01 8.13
C SER A 86 1.78 1.67 6.95
N PRO A 87 1.11 0.90 6.08
CA PRO A 87 0.45 1.51 4.94
C PRO A 87 -0.76 2.34 5.37
N PRO A 88 -1.14 3.36 4.60
CA PRO A 88 -2.30 4.19 4.85
C PRO A 88 -3.57 3.39 5.12
N PHE A 89 -4.39 3.83 6.04
CA PHE A 89 -5.59 3.15 6.46
C PHE A 89 -6.78 4.12 6.62
N ILE A 90 -7.98 3.56 6.65
CA ILE A 90 -9.21 4.31 6.91
C ILE A 90 -9.69 4.03 8.32
N THR A 91 -10.10 5.07 9.02
CA THR A 91 -10.55 4.98 10.43
C THR A 91 -12.06 4.91 10.56
N ASP A 92 -12.80 5.37 9.55
CA ASP A 92 -14.24 5.51 9.60
C ASP A 92 -14.92 4.67 8.50
N HIS A 93 -16.07 4.07 8.81
CA HIS A 93 -16.87 3.26 7.87
C HIS A 93 -17.42 4.07 6.68
N ASN A 94 -17.51 5.38 6.81
CA ASN A 94 -17.94 6.28 5.72
C ASN A 94 -16.75 6.84 4.92
N SER A 95 -15.56 6.35 5.18
CA SER A 95 -14.33 6.74 4.53
C SER A 95 -13.94 5.74 3.44
N GLY A 96 -13.05 6.16 2.55
CA GLY A 96 -12.60 5.36 1.41
C GLY A 96 -12.66 6.13 0.11
N CYS A 97 -12.62 5.41 -1.00
CA CYS A 97 -12.74 6.03 -2.32
C CYS A 97 -14.14 5.79 -2.90
N PHE A 98 -14.69 6.80 -3.53
CA PHE A 98 -16.03 6.81 -4.12
C PHE A 98 -15.99 7.40 -5.52
N VAL A 99 -16.91 7.01 -6.37
CA VAL A 99 -17.09 7.60 -7.71
C VAL A 99 -18.47 8.21 -7.85
N THR A 100 -18.54 9.39 -8.44
CA THR A 100 -19.80 10.09 -8.70
C THR A 100 -19.76 10.74 -10.09
N PRO A 101 -20.77 10.51 -10.95
CA PRO A 101 -21.84 9.53 -10.78
C PRO A 101 -21.33 8.09 -10.79
N ASN A 102 -22.11 7.12 -10.29
CA ASN A 102 -21.74 5.70 -10.28
C ASN A 102 -22.04 5.00 -11.62
N GLU A 103 -22.75 5.68 -12.53
CA GLU A 103 -23.00 5.22 -13.89
C GLU A 103 -23.05 6.39 -14.87
N GLY A 104 -22.71 6.12 -16.11
CA GLY A 104 -22.71 7.13 -17.17
C GLY A 104 -22.22 6.58 -18.50
N TYR A 105 -21.90 7.49 -19.42
CA TYR A 105 -21.45 7.18 -20.78
C TYR A 105 -20.01 7.59 -20.99
N ALA A 106 -19.28 6.74 -21.71
CA ALA A 106 -17.92 7.05 -22.11
C ALA A 106 -17.87 8.37 -22.92
N VAL A 107 -16.82 9.15 -22.72
CA VAL A 107 -16.55 10.43 -23.38
C VAL A 107 -17.47 11.58 -22.97
N GLU A 108 -18.74 11.31 -22.64
CA GLU A 108 -19.72 12.35 -22.29
C GLU A 108 -19.73 12.65 -20.79
N THR A 109 -19.70 11.59 -19.96
CA THR A 109 -19.83 11.74 -18.51
C THR A 109 -18.50 12.04 -17.86
N ILE A 110 -18.46 13.11 -17.08
CA ILE A 110 -17.32 13.38 -16.19
C ILE A 110 -17.56 12.65 -14.88
N PHE A 111 -16.68 11.72 -14.57
CA PHE A 111 -16.67 10.99 -13.31
C PHE A 111 -15.70 11.62 -12.32
N ASN A 112 -16.15 11.82 -11.10
CA ASN A 112 -15.34 12.32 -10.01
C ASN A 112 -15.04 11.16 -9.06
N VAL A 113 -13.80 10.72 -9.01
CA VAL A 113 -13.31 9.78 -8.01
C VAL A 113 -12.77 10.57 -6.85
N THR A 114 -13.29 10.36 -5.65
CA THR A 114 -12.91 11.10 -4.45
C THR A 114 -12.58 10.13 -3.33
N CYS A 115 -11.45 10.34 -2.65
CA CYS A 115 -10.99 9.52 -1.54
C CYS A 115 -10.99 10.35 -0.26
N LEU A 116 -11.68 9.87 0.79
CA LEU A 116 -11.86 10.58 2.05
C LEU A 116 -11.45 9.72 3.24
N GLY A 117 -11.01 10.37 4.33
CA GLY A 117 -10.77 9.73 5.62
C GLY A 117 -9.59 8.76 5.65
N TRP A 118 -8.64 8.91 4.74
CA TRP A 118 -7.37 8.23 4.78
C TRP A 118 -6.45 8.90 5.78
N ASN A 119 -5.78 8.10 6.61
CA ASN A 119 -4.84 8.55 7.62
C ASN A 119 -3.55 7.73 7.55
N ASP A 120 -2.48 8.38 7.92
CA ASP A 120 -1.17 7.77 8.14
C ASP A 120 -0.33 8.69 9.04
N GLU A 121 0.64 8.13 9.75
CA GLU A 121 1.63 8.88 10.51
C GLU A 121 2.69 9.54 9.60
N ASP A 122 2.90 8.99 8.40
CA ASP A 122 3.91 9.42 7.44
C ASP A 122 3.29 10.23 6.30
N GLU A 123 2.72 11.39 6.62
CA GLU A 123 2.20 12.35 5.64
C GLU A 123 3.32 13.04 4.82
N PRO A 124 3.04 13.58 3.64
CA PRO A 124 1.72 13.65 2.99
C PRO A 124 1.36 12.40 2.22
N LEU A 125 0.07 12.07 2.20
CA LEU A 125 -0.46 11.00 1.37
C LEU A 125 -0.45 11.40 -0.12
N LYS A 126 -0.16 10.43 -0.97
CA LYS A 126 -0.20 10.56 -2.44
C LYS A 126 -1.22 9.60 -3.01
N TYR A 127 -1.95 10.05 -4.01
CA TYR A 127 -3.00 9.27 -4.67
C TYR A 127 -2.63 9.03 -6.13
N GLU A 128 -2.76 7.79 -6.57
CA GLU A 128 -2.58 7.38 -7.96
C GLU A 128 -3.80 6.59 -8.40
N PHE A 129 -4.44 7.03 -9.48
CA PHE A 129 -5.67 6.41 -9.99
C PHE A 129 -5.33 5.57 -11.21
N ARG A 130 -5.80 4.32 -11.23
CA ARG A 130 -5.57 3.39 -12.33
C ARG A 130 -6.86 2.70 -12.73
N TYR A 131 -7.05 2.50 -14.01
CA TYR A 131 -8.10 1.63 -14.51
C TYR A 131 -7.62 0.84 -15.72
N ASN A 132 -8.25 -0.31 -15.93
CA ASN A 132 -8.01 -1.15 -17.09
C ASN A 132 -9.07 -0.85 -18.15
N ALA A 133 -8.65 -0.36 -19.30
CA ALA A 133 -9.52 -0.25 -20.45
C ALA A 133 -9.89 -1.64 -20.99
N SER A 134 -10.98 -1.73 -21.76
CA SER A 134 -11.51 -3.00 -22.30
C SER A 134 -10.55 -3.73 -23.24
N ASP A 135 -9.53 -3.05 -23.75
CA ASP A 135 -8.44 -3.59 -24.58
C ASP A 135 -7.23 -4.09 -23.75
N GLY A 136 -7.33 -4.05 -22.43
CA GLY A 136 -6.26 -4.42 -21.52
C GLY A 136 -5.23 -3.31 -21.25
N LEU A 137 -5.42 -2.12 -21.82
CA LEU A 137 -4.56 -0.98 -21.54
C LEU A 137 -4.79 -0.47 -20.12
N ILE A 138 -3.72 -0.43 -19.33
CA ILE A 138 -3.74 0.19 -18.00
C ILE A 138 -3.48 1.68 -18.17
N ILE A 139 -4.43 2.50 -17.77
CA ILE A 139 -4.28 3.95 -17.77
C ILE A 139 -4.02 4.42 -16.36
N ASN A 140 -2.90 5.11 -16.18
CA ASN A 140 -2.46 5.65 -14.91
C ASN A 140 -2.65 7.16 -14.90
N TYR A 141 -3.30 7.68 -13.89
CA TYR A 141 -3.29 9.09 -13.55
C TYR A 141 -2.48 9.28 -12.28
N PRO A 142 -1.16 9.48 -12.40
CA PRO A 142 -0.34 9.80 -11.25
C PRO A 142 -0.75 11.19 -10.78
N ASN A 143 -1.24 11.28 -9.56
CA ASN A 143 -1.36 12.58 -8.93
C ASN A 143 0.02 12.96 -8.39
N VAL A 144 0.86 13.47 -9.28
CA VAL A 144 2.24 13.87 -8.97
C VAL A 144 2.25 15.09 -8.05
N GLU A 145 1.14 15.81 -8.00
CA GLU A 145 1.00 17.00 -7.20
C GLU A 145 0.25 16.70 -5.89
N THR A 146 1.04 16.41 -4.87
CA THR A 146 0.74 16.72 -3.47
C THR A 146 -0.74 16.66 -3.06
N GLY A 147 -1.18 15.49 -2.59
CA GLY A 147 -2.33 15.41 -1.71
C GLY A 147 -3.71 15.61 -2.33
N LYS A 148 -3.83 15.73 -3.65
CA LYS A 148 -5.15 15.73 -4.29
C LYS A 148 -5.74 14.33 -4.23
N ASN A 149 -6.72 14.18 -3.39
CA ASN A 149 -7.48 12.95 -3.20
C ASN A 149 -8.67 12.81 -4.18
N THR A 150 -8.67 13.58 -5.26
CA THR A 150 -9.75 13.61 -6.25
C THR A 150 -9.21 13.57 -7.67
N LEU A 151 -9.92 12.84 -8.54
CA LEU A 151 -9.72 12.80 -9.98
C LEU A 151 -11.03 13.06 -10.67
N SER A 152 -11.08 14.06 -11.58
CA SER A 152 -12.21 14.32 -12.47
C SER A 152 -11.79 13.98 -13.90
N THR A 153 -12.45 12.99 -14.51
CA THR A 153 -12.07 12.51 -15.85
C THR A 153 -13.24 11.82 -16.55
N ASN A 154 -13.16 11.74 -17.88
CA ASN A 154 -13.97 10.81 -18.62
C ASN A 154 -13.34 9.42 -18.54
N LEU A 155 -14.17 8.40 -18.39
CA LEU A 155 -13.73 7.01 -18.36
C LEU A 155 -14.06 6.30 -19.68
N PRO A 156 -13.27 5.30 -20.09
CA PRO A 156 -13.58 4.49 -21.25
C PRO A 156 -14.75 3.56 -20.99
N VAL A 157 -15.30 2.99 -22.04
CA VAL A 157 -16.38 1.98 -21.94
C VAL A 157 -15.91 0.82 -21.07
N GLY A 158 -16.76 0.43 -20.11
CA GLY A 158 -16.56 -0.76 -19.31
C GLY A 158 -16.71 -2.05 -20.12
N ASN A 159 -16.30 -3.17 -19.52
CA ASN A 159 -16.36 -4.46 -20.19
C ASN A 159 -17.81 -4.90 -20.40
N LYS A 160 -18.20 -5.17 -21.64
CA LYS A 160 -19.54 -5.64 -21.96
C LYS A 160 -19.89 -6.98 -21.28
N ALA A 161 -18.90 -7.85 -21.08
CA ALA A 161 -19.10 -9.13 -20.40
C ALA A 161 -19.47 -8.95 -18.92
N ASP A 162 -19.01 -7.85 -18.31
CA ASP A 162 -19.25 -7.48 -16.92
C ASP A 162 -20.32 -6.37 -16.80
N ASN A 163 -21.29 -6.35 -17.72
CA ASN A 163 -22.37 -5.37 -17.74
C ASN A 163 -21.90 -3.90 -17.76
N PHE A 164 -20.81 -3.64 -18.48
CA PHE A 164 -20.14 -2.34 -18.61
C PHE A 164 -19.52 -1.82 -17.30
N ASP A 165 -19.29 -2.68 -16.31
CA ASP A 165 -18.55 -2.31 -15.14
C ASP A 165 -17.07 -2.05 -15.48
N LEU A 166 -16.55 -0.96 -14.94
CA LEU A 166 -15.16 -0.56 -14.98
C LEU A 166 -14.66 -0.44 -13.55
N ARG A 167 -13.53 -1.07 -13.27
CA ARG A 167 -12.87 -0.96 -11.97
C ARG A 167 -11.82 0.13 -12.02
N VAL A 168 -11.89 1.05 -11.06
CA VAL A 168 -10.88 2.07 -10.81
C VAL A 168 -10.17 1.71 -9.51
N ASP A 169 -8.87 1.46 -9.58
CA ASP A 169 -8.01 1.19 -8.43
C ASP A 169 -7.29 2.48 -8.03
N VAL A 170 -7.42 2.86 -6.77
CA VAL A 170 -6.74 4.00 -6.20
C VAL A 170 -5.64 3.51 -5.27
N TYR A 171 -4.41 3.86 -5.58
CA TYR A 171 -3.23 3.57 -4.80
C TYR A 171 -2.97 4.75 -3.87
N VAL A 172 -3.21 4.56 -2.60
CA VAL A 172 -2.93 5.56 -1.56
C VAL A 172 -1.59 5.23 -0.94
N LYS A 173 -0.62 6.13 -1.10
CA LYS A 173 0.77 5.95 -0.66
C LYS A 173 1.11 6.97 0.39
N ASP A 174 1.86 6.57 1.40
CA ASP A 174 2.49 7.45 2.35
C ASP A 174 3.78 8.10 1.80
N SER A 175 4.44 8.93 2.60
CA SER A 175 5.69 9.59 2.22
C SER A 175 6.89 8.64 2.16
N LEU A 176 6.84 7.50 2.82
CA LEU A 176 7.89 6.48 2.87
C LEU A 176 7.72 5.41 1.79
N GLY A 177 6.56 5.33 1.13
CA GLY A 177 6.32 4.48 -0.03
C GLY A 177 5.46 3.24 0.23
N ASP A 178 4.98 3.02 1.46
CA ASP A 178 3.99 1.99 1.72
C ASP A 178 2.63 2.40 1.13
N LEU A 179 1.83 1.40 0.76
CA LEU A 179 0.61 1.69 0.02
C LEU A 179 -0.56 0.79 0.43
N THR A 180 -1.76 1.37 0.31
CA THR A 180 -3.02 0.64 0.34
C THR A 180 -3.77 0.87 -0.96
N ILE A 181 -4.43 -0.17 -1.47
CA ILE A 181 -5.24 -0.11 -2.69
C ILE A 181 -6.71 -0.11 -2.30
N SER A 182 -7.43 0.91 -2.76
CA SER A 182 -8.89 0.99 -2.69
C SER A 182 -9.47 0.86 -4.09
N SER A 183 -10.48 0.02 -4.27
CA SER A 183 -11.10 -0.20 -5.57
C SER A 183 -12.54 0.26 -5.55
N VAL A 184 -12.94 0.98 -6.61
CA VAL A 184 -14.32 1.39 -6.84
C VAL A 184 -14.80 0.87 -8.18
N ALA A 185 -16.05 0.44 -8.25
CA ALA A 185 -16.69 0.04 -9.50
C ALA A 185 -17.57 1.18 -10.02
N VAL A 186 -17.54 1.40 -11.32
CA VAL A 186 -18.36 2.38 -12.00
C VAL A 186 -18.89 1.80 -13.30
N LYS A 187 -20.14 2.05 -13.63
CA LYS A 187 -20.76 1.55 -14.84
C LYS A 187 -20.62 2.57 -15.97
N VAL A 188 -19.86 2.21 -17.01
CA VAL A 188 -19.58 3.11 -18.14
C VAL A 188 -20.08 2.49 -19.43
N GLY A 189 -21.26 2.93 -19.87
CA GLY A 189 -21.88 2.50 -21.11
C GLY A 189 -21.24 3.14 -22.34
N ARG A 190 -21.64 2.65 -23.52
CA ARG A 190 -21.33 3.33 -24.78
C ARG A 190 -22.18 4.58 -24.89
N GLU A 191 -21.66 5.59 -25.58
CA GLU A 191 -22.45 6.77 -25.92
C GLU A 191 -23.82 6.35 -26.50
N PHE A 192 -24.85 6.95 -25.99
CA PHE A 192 -26.13 6.97 -26.65
C PHE A 192 -26.04 7.99 -27.80
N PHE A 193 -25.48 7.59 -28.91
CA PHE A 193 -26.05 8.15 -30.13
C PHE A 193 -27.48 7.65 -30.12
N SER A 194 -28.39 8.51 -29.67
CA SER A 194 -29.82 8.25 -29.75
C SER A 194 -30.05 7.60 -31.10
N ASP A 195 -30.72 6.43 -31.11
CA ASP A 195 -31.30 5.87 -32.34
C ASP A 195 -32.31 6.92 -32.91
N GLN A 196 -31.78 8.00 -33.40
CA GLN A 196 -32.50 8.84 -34.34
C GLN A 196 -32.57 8.01 -35.61
N PRO A 197 -33.72 7.45 -35.96
CA PRO A 197 -33.84 6.55 -37.11
C PRO A 197 -33.45 7.23 -38.42
N ASN A 198 -33.20 8.52 -38.42
CA ASN A 198 -32.82 9.31 -39.58
C ASN A 198 -31.29 9.44 -39.82
N CYS A 199 -30.44 9.08 -38.89
CA CYS A 199 -28.97 9.18 -39.09
C CYS A 199 -28.33 7.96 -39.75
N ARG A 200 -29.03 6.80 -39.84
CA ARG A 200 -28.46 5.58 -40.45
C ARG A 200 -28.35 5.61 -41.98
N ARG A 201 -28.91 6.63 -42.65
CA ARG A 201 -28.88 6.72 -44.14
C ARG A 201 -27.89 7.70 -44.72
N SER A 202 -27.16 8.52 -43.91
CA SER A 202 -26.35 9.61 -44.47
C SER A 202 -24.84 9.37 -44.45
N TYR A 203 -24.37 8.20 -44.03
CA TYR A 203 -22.92 7.92 -44.00
C TYR A 203 -22.31 7.67 -45.39
N ARG A 204 -23.02 7.88 -46.49
CA ARG A 204 -22.46 7.74 -47.84
C ARG A 204 -22.47 9.00 -48.73
N GLN A 205 -23.03 10.09 -48.29
CA GLN A 205 -22.96 11.36 -49.07
C GLN A 205 -23.13 12.55 -48.14
N ASN A 206 -22.04 13.33 -48.01
CA ASN A 206 -21.99 14.76 -47.60
C ASN A 206 -22.64 15.11 -46.25
N CYS A 207 -21.86 15.07 -45.17
CA CYS A 207 -22.08 15.96 -44.01
C CYS A 207 -21.66 17.38 -44.40
N GLN A 208 -22.55 18.12 -45.06
CA GLN A 208 -22.61 19.57 -45.00
C GLN A 208 -24.02 19.88 -44.55
N THR A 209 -24.13 20.54 -43.39
CA THR A 209 -25.33 20.98 -42.69
C THR A 209 -25.93 20.02 -41.69
N CYS A 210 -25.42 20.09 -40.48
CA CYS A 210 -26.21 20.15 -39.25
C CYS A 210 -25.66 21.29 -38.41
#